data_b98e834e5a38e1d6473f7587b9f7da53
#
_entry.id   b98e834e5a38e1d6473f7587b9f7da53
#
_cell.length_a   1.000
_cell.length_b   1.000
_cell.length_c   1.000
_cell.angle_alpha   90.00
_cell.angle_beta   90.00
_cell.angle_gamma   90.00
#
_symmetry.space_group_name_H-M   'P 1'
#
loop_
_entity.id
_entity.type
_entity.pdbx_description
1 polymer ?
#
loop_
_entity_poly.entity_id
_entity_poly.type
_entity_poly.pdbx_seq_one_letter_code
_entity_poly.pdbx_strand_id
1 'polypeptide(L)'
;NLVELPCDEELRARLVAAAKKANLTVHEGIIATGDQFIHDGATRARIHQLFGALAVEMEGGAVAHTCLLNGVKCGVLRSISDQADGRSDMDYPTFTALAAAHSQQVVENLLRA
;
A
#
# COMPACT_ATOMS: atom_id res chain seq x y z
N ASN A 1 -20.94 8.54 6.10
CA ASN A 1 -19.61 8.26 6.64
C ASN A 1 -19.02 7.05 5.95
N LEU A 2 -18.06 7.28 5.07
CA LEU A 2 -17.34 6.20 4.41
C LEU A 2 -16.20 5.76 5.31
N VAL A 3 -16.23 4.50 5.73
CA VAL A 3 -15.12 3.87 6.44
C VAL A 3 -14.06 3.44 5.43
N GLU A 4 -14.49 3.00 4.25
CA GLU A 4 -13.61 2.61 3.17
C GLU A 4 -13.71 3.61 2.02
N LEU A 5 -12.56 4.02 1.50
CA LEU A 5 -12.45 4.89 0.34
C LEU A 5 -11.98 4.05 -0.84
N PRO A 6 -12.87 3.72 -1.80
CA PRO A 6 -12.49 2.83 -2.89
C PRO A 6 -11.53 3.52 -3.85
N CYS A 7 -10.48 2.79 -4.25
CA CYS A 7 -9.60 3.22 -5.32
C CYS A 7 -10.27 2.99 -6.68
N ASP A 8 -9.79 3.71 -7.69
CA ASP A 8 -10.26 3.51 -9.06
C ASP A 8 -9.89 2.11 -9.56
N GLU A 9 -10.86 1.37 -10.06
CA GLU A 9 -10.65 -0.02 -10.47
C GLU A 9 -9.67 -0.15 -11.64
N GLU A 10 -9.78 0.73 -12.63
CA GLU A 10 -8.89 0.70 -13.79
C GLU A 10 -7.46 1.02 -13.37
N LEU A 11 -7.27 2.05 -12.55
CA LEU A 11 -5.96 2.44 -12.06
C LEU A 11 -5.36 1.33 -11.20
N ARG A 12 -6.16 0.71 -10.34
CA ARG A 12 -5.71 -0.43 -9.53
C ARG A 12 -5.24 -1.59 -10.41
N ALA A 13 -6.01 -1.95 -11.44
CA ALA A 13 -5.63 -3.02 -12.36
C ALA A 13 -4.34 -2.70 -13.10
N ARG A 14 -4.15 -1.44 -13.50
CA ARG A 14 -2.92 -1.00 -14.17
C ARG A 14 -1.71 -1.04 -13.24
N LEU A 15 -1.90 -0.70 -11.96
CA LEU A 15 -0.84 -0.81 -10.96
C LEU A 15 -0.44 -2.26 -10.74
N VAL A 16 -1.40 -3.17 -10.66
CA VAL A 16 -1.12 -4.61 -10.52
C VAL A 16 -0.32 -5.10 -11.74
N ALA A 17 -0.74 -4.76 -12.94
CA ALA A 17 -0.03 -5.17 -14.16
C ALA A 17 1.39 -4.59 -14.20
N ALA A 18 1.56 -3.34 -13.81
CA ALA A 18 2.87 -2.70 -13.77
C ALA A 18 3.82 -3.37 -12.77
N ALA A 19 3.29 -3.76 -11.60
CA ALA A 19 4.07 -4.47 -10.59
C ALA A 19 4.45 -5.88 -11.04
N LYS A 20 3.53 -6.61 -11.67
CA LYS A 20 3.81 -7.93 -12.23
C LYS A 20 4.85 -7.87 -13.33
N LYS A 21 4.81 -6.83 -14.17
CA LYS A 21 5.82 -6.62 -15.21
C LYS A 21 7.21 -6.41 -14.61
N ALA A 22 7.29 -5.87 -13.41
CA ALA A 22 8.55 -5.71 -12.67
C ALA A 22 8.95 -6.98 -11.91
N ASN A 23 8.23 -8.08 -12.08
CA ASN A 23 8.44 -9.37 -11.39
C ASN A 23 8.31 -9.28 -9.87
N LEU A 24 7.42 -8.40 -9.40
CA LEU A 24 7.16 -8.24 -7.98
C LEU A 24 5.96 -9.07 -7.54
N THR A 25 6.00 -9.55 -6.30
CA THR A 25 4.84 -10.18 -5.68
C THR A 25 3.84 -9.11 -5.30
N VAL A 26 2.60 -9.27 -5.74
CA VAL A 26 1.54 -8.26 -5.56
C VAL A 26 0.41 -8.85 -4.73
N HIS A 27 -0.04 -8.09 -3.75
CA HIS A 27 -1.25 -8.38 -3.00
C HIS A 27 -2.21 -7.22 -3.16
N GLU A 28 -3.47 -7.52 -3.38
CA GLU A 28 -4.54 -6.53 -3.46
C GLU A 28 -5.40 -6.64 -2.22
N GLY A 29 -5.77 -5.52 -1.65
CA GLY A 29 -6.61 -5.52 -0.47
C GLY A 29 -6.73 -4.15 0.16
N ILE A 30 -7.28 -4.14 1.35
CA ILE A 30 -7.52 -2.91 2.10
C ILE A 30 -6.23 -2.48 2.80
N ILE A 31 -5.91 -1.20 2.68
CA ILE A 31 -4.84 -0.54 3.43
C ILE A 31 -5.51 0.36 4.47
N ALA A 32 -5.21 0.13 5.74
CA ALA A 32 -5.72 0.96 6.81
C ALA A 32 -4.77 2.13 7.08
N THR A 33 -5.34 3.32 7.21
CA THR A 33 -4.58 4.54 7.49
C THR A 33 -4.93 5.05 8.88
N GLY A 34 -3.93 5.42 9.65
CA GLY A 34 -4.10 6.06 10.95
C GLY A 34 -3.00 7.09 11.17
N ASP A 35 -3.08 7.78 12.29
CA ASP A 35 -2.13 8.82 12.68
C ASP A 35 -1.09 8.32 13.68
N GLN A 36 -1.03 7.02 13.89
CA GLN A 36 -0.08 6.39 14.80
C GLN A 36 0.77 5.36 14.06
N PHE A 37 2.04 5.30 14.45
CA PHE A 37 2.92 4.24 13.99
C PHE A 37 2.55 2.92 14.70
N ILE A 38 2.11 1.93 13.93
CA ILE A 38 1.72 0.63 14.46
C ILE A 38 2.91 -0.32 14.35
N HIS A 39 3.49 -0.67 15.49
CA HIS A 39 4.70 -1.51 15.55
C HIS A 39 4.50 -2.81 16.32
N ASP A 40 3.37 -2.99 16.99
CA ASP A 40 3.10 -4.22 17.73
C ASP A 40 2.15 -5.14 16.96
N GLY A 41 2.42 -6.45 17.04
CA GLY A 41 1.67 -7.45 16.32
C GLY A 41 0.21 -7.57 16.76
N ALA A 42 -0.07 -7.32 18.06
CA ALA A 42 -1.43 -7.41 18.58
C ALA A 42 -2.33 -6.33 17.98
N THR A 43 -1.85 -5.10 17.89
CA THR A 43 -2.62 -4.00 17.29
C THR A 43 -2.83 -4.24 15.79
N ARG A 44 -1.81 -4.71 15.08
CA ARG A 44 -1.94 -5.04 13.65
C ARG A 44 -2.95 -6.15 13.43
N ALA A 45 -2.92 -7.20 14.25
CA ALA A 45 -3.87 -8.30 14.16
C ALA A 45 -5.31 -7.81 14.40
N ARG A 46 -5.50 -6.91 15.37
CA ARG A 46 -6.81 -6.34 15.65
C ARG A 46 -7.33 -5.48 14.48
N ILE A 47 -6.48 -4.68 13.88
CA ILE A 47 -6.85 -3.87 12.71
C ILE A 47 -7.25 -4.78 11.55
N HIS A 48 -6.49 -5.84 11.31
CA HIS A 48 -6.84 -6.82 10.29
C HIS A 48 -8.20 -7.48 10.58
N GLN A 49 -8.43 -7.86 11.83
CA GLN A 49 -9.68 -8.50 12.23
C GLN A 49 -10.88 -7.57 12.07
N LEU A 50 -10.74 -6.30 12.45
CA LEU A 50 -11.84 -5.33 12.44
C LEU A 50 -12.16 -4.81 11.03
N PHE A 51 -11.15 -4.62 10.19
CA PHE A 51 -11.29 -3.94 8.90
C PHE A 51 -10.91 -4.79 7.70
N GLY A 52 -10.36 -5.98 7.92
CA GLY A 52 -9.85 -6.81 6.83
C GLY A 52 -8.60 -6.23 6.15
N ALA A 53 -7.90 -5.31 6.81
CA ALA A 53 -6.76 -4.64 6.23
C ALA A 53 -5.55 -5.58 6.11
N LEU A 54 -4.88 -5.54 4.96
CA LEU A 54 -3.66 -6.29 4.71
C LEU A 54 -2.41 -5.52 5.11
N ALA A 55 -2.51 -4.20 5.21
CA ALA A 55 -1.39 -3.33 5.56
C ALA A 55 -1.90 -2.13 6.36
N VAL A 56 -1.00 -1.53 7.15
CA VAL A 56 -1.27 -0.32 7.90
C VAL A 56 -0.21 0.73 7.55
N GLU A 57 -0.63 1.98 7.46
CA GLU A 57 0.24 3.09 7.09
C GLU A 57 -0.36 4.41 7.56
N MET A 58 0.23 5.55 7.18
CA MET A 58 -0.13 6.82 7.80
C MET A 58 -0.56 7.91 6.81
N GLU A 59 -0.54 7.69 5.50
CA GLU A 59 -0.77 8.74 4.50
C GLU A 59 -1.86 8.45 3.46
N GLY A 60 -2.06 7.19 3.12
CA GLY A 60 -2.91 6.82 1.98
C GLY A 60 -4.35 7.27 2.09
N GLY A 61 -4.93 7.21 3.29
CA GLY A 61 -6.30 7.62 3.52
C GLY A 61 -6.50 9.12 3.26
N ALA A 62 -5.55 9.95 3.65
CA ALA A 62 -5.62 11.39 3.39
C ALA A 62 -5.56 11.70 1.89
N VAL A 63 -4.68 11.01 1.16
CA VAL A 63 -4.58 11.16 -0.30
C VAL A 63 -5.87 10.69 -0.96
N ALA A 64 -6.38 9.53 -0.59
CA ALA A 64 -7.62 8.99 -1.16
C ALA A 64 -8.81 9.90 -0.88
N HIS A 65 -8.91 10.44 0.33
CA HIS A 65 -9.99 11.35 0.71
C HIS A 65 -9.93 12.64 -0.11
N THR A 66 -8.75 13.22 -0.26
CA THR A 66 -8.55 14.42 -1.07
C THR A 66 -8.94 14.16 -2.53
N CYS A 67 -8.53 13.04 -3.09
CA CYS A 67 -8.88 12.66 -4.46
C CYS A 67 -10.39 12.50 -4.61
N LEU A 68 -11.05 11.83 -3.65
CA LEU A 68 -12.50 11.65 -3.69
C LEU A 68 -13.24 12.99 -3.69
N LEU A 69 -12.82 13.92 -2.81
CA LEU A 69 -13.45 15.24 -2.71
C LEU A 69 -13.27 16.07 -3.97
N ASN A 70 -12.24 15.82 -4.74
CA ASN A 70 -11.90 16.60 -5.94
C ASN A 70 -12.20 15.87 -7.26
N GLY A 71 -12.85 14.71 -7.20
CA GLY A 71 -13.19 13.96 -8.40
C GLY A 71 -11.99 13.42 -9.15
N VAL A 72 -10.87 13.13 -8.45
CA VAL A 72 -9.64 12.62 -9.03
C VAL A 72 -9.53 11.13 -8.74
N LYS A 73 -9.21 10.34 -9.74
CA LYS A 73 -8.97 8.91 -9.58
C LYS A 73 -7.75 8.67 -8.70
N CYS A 74 -7.84 7.68 -7.83
CA CYS A 74 -6.78 7.37 -6.87
C CYS A 74 -6.46 5.89 -6.88
N GLY A 75 -5.17 5.58 -6.81
CA GLY A 75 -4.67 4.25 -6.53
C GLY A 75 -3.57 4.36 -5.51
N VAL A 76 -3.43 3.36 -4.65
CA VAL A 76 -2.40 3.36 -3.61
C VAL A 76 -1.54 2.11 -3.76
N LEU A 77 -0.24 2.31 -3.84
CA LEU A 77 0.77 1.26 -3.90
C LEU A 77 1.69 1.41 -2.69
N ARG A 78 1.89 0.32 -1.97
CA ARG A 78 2.77 0.32 -0.80
C ARG A 78 3.73 -0.86 -0.84
N SER A 79 4.97 -0.63 -0.45
CA SER A 79 5.91 -1.69 -0.14
C SER A 79 5.81 -2.03 1.34
N ILE A 80 5.84 -3.31 1.67
CA ILE A 80 5.71 -3.76 3.05
C ILE A 80 7.09 -3.94 3.64
N SER A 81 7.37 -3.23 4.74
CA SER A 81 8.69 -3.16 5.34
C SER A 81 8.97 -4.26 6.36
N ASP A 82 7.93 -4.79 6.99
CA ASP A 82 8.10 -5.90 7.90
C ASP A 82 6.91 -6.84 7.83
N GLN A 83 7.10 -8.06 8.28
CA GLN A 83 6.06 -9.07 8.34
C GLN A 83 5.37 -9.04 9.70
N ALA A 84 4.12 -9.51 9.72
CA ALA A 84 3.31 -9.53 10.92
C ALA A 84 3.93 -10.35 12.07
N ASP A 85 4.82 -11.28 11.75
CA ASP A 85 5.51 -12.12 12.74
C ASP A 85 6.80 -11.48 13.27
N GLY A 86 7.12 -10.28 12.87
CA GLY A 86 8.31 -9.56 13.29
C GLY A 86 9.59 -10.06 12.65
N ARG A 87 9.53 -10.97 11.69
CA ARG A 87 10.71 -11.44 10.97
C ARG A 87 11.08 -10.45 9.89
N SER A 88 12.24 -9.84 10.06
CA SER A 88 12.83 -9.03 9.03
C SER A 88 14.22 -9.60 8.75
N ASP A 89 14.39 -10.26 7.61
CA ASP A 89 15.67 -10.80 7.18
C ASP A 89 16.53 -9.72 6.52
N MET A 90 15.97 -8.52 6.38
CA MET A 90 16.61 -7.41 5.71
C MET A 90 16.62 -6.20 6.63
N ASP A 91 17.77 -5.53 6.73
CA ASP A 91 17.85 -4.28 7.50
C ASP A 91 17.07 -3.16 6.81
N TYR A 92 16.65 -2.17 7.60
CA TYR A 92 15.78 -1.11 7.10
C TYR A 92 16.41 -0.28 5.98
N PRO A 93 17.68 0.14 6.05
CA PRO A 93 18.30 0.87 4.94
C PRO A 93 18.33 0.10 3.62
N THR A 94 18.66 -1.20 3.67
CA THR A 94 18.67 -2.07 2.48
C THR A 94 17.24 -2.21 1.93
N PHE A 95 16.26 -2.44 2.80
CA PHE A 95 14.87 -2.51 2.38
C PHE A 95 14.42 -1.21 1.72
N THR A 96 14.74 -0.05 2.31
CA THR A 96 14.32 1.25 1.79
C THR A 96 14.87 1.48 0.40
N ALA A 97 16.14 1.18 0.16
CA ALA A 97 16.74 1.33 -1.16
C ALA A 97 16.09 0.42 -2.20
N LEU A 98 15.81 -0.84 -1.83
CA LEU A 98 15.18 -1.80 -2.71
C LEU A 98 13.73 -1.42 -3.00
N ALA A 99 12.98 -1.01 -1.99
CA ALA A 99 11.59 -0.58 -2.15
C ALA A 99 11.49 0.67 -3.03
N ALA A 100 12.42 1.61 -2.89
CA ALA A 100 12.46 2.80 -3.74
C ALA A 100 12.68 2.42 -5.20
N ALA A 101 13.61 1.53 -5.47
CA ALA A 101 13.89 1.04 -6.83
C ALA A 101 12.69 0.32 -7.43
N HIS A 102 12.05 -0.55 -6.64
CA HIS A 102 10.85 -1.28 -7.07
C HIS A 102 9.70 -0.33 -7.36
N SER A 103 9.45 0.63 -6.47
CA SER A 103 8.36 1.61 -6.64
C SER A 103 8.58 2.46 -7.89
N GLN A 104 9.81 2.90 -8.13
CA GLN A 104 10.15 3.64 -9.33
C GLN A 104 9.86 2.82 -10.59
N GLN A 105 10.24 1.56 -10.61
CA GLN A 105 10.01 0.67 -11.75
C GLN A 105 8.52 0.49 -12.02
N VAL A 106 7.71 0.31 -10.96
CA VAL A 106 6.26 0.18 -11.10
C VAL A 106 5.65 1.44 -11.70
N VAL A 107 6.03 2.61 -11.19
CA VAL A 107 5.52 3.88 -11.71
C VAL A 107 5.92 4.09 -13.17
N GLU A 108 7.16 3.79 -13.52
CA GLU A 108 7.61 3.86 -14.91
C GLU A 108 6.80 2.93 -15.82
N ASN A 109 6.57 1.68 -15.39
CA ASN A 109 5.77 0.72 -16.13
C ASN A 109 4.33 1.23 -16.33
N LEU A 110 3.76 1.83 -15.28
CA LEU A 110 2.42 2.40 -15.32
C LEU A 110 2.33 3.53 -16.36
N LEU A 111 3.30 4.44 -16.34
CA LEU A 111 3.31 5.61 -17.22
C LEU A 111 3.59 5.26 -18.69
N ARG A 112 4.28 4.15 -18.94
CA ARG A 112 4.61 3.68 -20.29
C ARG A 112 3.60 2.72 -20.88
N ALA A 113 2.63 2.32 -20.08
CA ALA A 113 1.63 1.35 -20.53
C ALA A 113 0.58 1.96 -21.46
#